data_178c99760ff4724177e059bbba671304
#
_entry.id   178c99760ff4724177e059bbba671304
#
_cell.length_a   1.000
_cell.length_b   1.000
_cell.length_c   1.000
_cell.angle_alpha   90.00
_cell.angle_beta   90.00
_cell.angle_gamma   90.00
#
_symmetry.space_group_name_H-M   'P 1'
#
loop_
_entity.id
_entity.type
_entity.pdbx_description
1 polymer ?
#
loop_
_entity_poly.entity_id
_entity_poly.type
_entity_poly.pdbx_seq_one_letter_code
_entity_poly.pdbx_strand_id
1 'polypeptide(L)'
;DDIFSITPAWVIRNYPQVVNVMNILCNTSCGDCEYSHQRLNAHYGLKEFFGYGEFRIFDGVPMQQQAVEAAIRGESLLTIFPTGGGKSLTFQLPALMAGRNTHGLTVVISPLQSLMKDQVDNLAERGISDAVTINGLLDPIERATAIEQVADGTANLLYIAPAMLRSKTIE
;
A
#
# COMPACT_ATOMS: atom_id res chain seq x y z
N ASP A 1 -0.93 16.24 8.36
CA ASP A 1 -2.19 16.18 9.14
C ASP A 1 -3.18 15.30 8.39
N ASP A 2 -3.67 14.26 9.05
CA ASP A 2 -4.59 13.31 8.48
C ASP A 2 -5.98 13.95 8.35
N ILE A 3 -6.58 13.91 7.15
CA ILE A 3 -7.92 14.46 6.90
C ILE A 3 -8.95 13.82 7.86
N PHE A 4 -8.77 12.55 8.21
CA PHE A 4 -9.64 11.86 9.16
C PHE A 4 -9.49 12.42 10.59
N SER A 5 -8.35 12.97 10.96
CA SER A 5 -8.12 13.53 12.30
C SER A 5 -8.89 14.84 12.54
N ILE A 6 -9.23 15.56 11.48
CA ILE A 6 -9.99 16.81 11.57
C ILE A 6 -11.51 16.59 11.42
N THR A 7 -11.93 15.43 10.99
CA THR A 7 -13.36 15.11 10.87
C THR A 7 -13.91 14.62 12.22
N PRO A 8 -14.89 15.31 12.81
CA PRO A 8 -15.45 14.87 14.09
C PRO A 8 -16.00 13.45 14.02
N ALA A 9 -15.70 12.62 15.03
CA ALA A 9 -16.11 11.22 15.07
C ALA A 9 -17.65 11.01 14.93
N TRP A 10 -18.45 11.98 15.39
CA TRP A 10 -19.90 11.92 15.24
C TRP A 10 -20.34 12.07 13.77
N VAL A 11 -19.60 12.82 12.94
CA VAL A 11 -19.87 12.95 11.49
C VAL A 11 -19.65 11.61 10.82
N ILE A 12 -18.50 10.99 11.07
CA ILE A 12 -18.15 9.68 10.48
C ILE A 12 -19.19 8.61 10.90
N ARG A 13 -19.62 8.64 12.15
CA ARG A 13 -20.60 7.67 12.68
C ARG A 13 -22.00 7.85 12.08
N ASN A 14 -22.47 9.07 11.89
CA ASN A 14 -23.82 9.34 11.40
C ASN A 14 -23.92 9.44 9.89
N TYR A 15 -22.80 9.72 9.22
CA TYR A 15 -22.72 9.91 7.78
C TYR A 15 -21.53 9.12 7.19
N PRO A 16 -21.54 7.79 7.20
CA PRO A 16 -20.42 6.97 6.76
C PRO A 16 -20.01 7.24 5.29
N GLN A 17 -20.93 7.77 4.47
CA GLN A 17 -20.62 8.18 3.09
C GLN A 17 -19.55 9.29 2.99
N VAL A 18 -19.35 10.05 4.05
CA VAL A 18 -18.30 11.09 4.11
C VAL A 18 -16.92 10.46 3.93
N VAL A 19 -16.69 9.27 4.47
CA VAL A 19 -15.42 8.55 4.31
C VAL A 19 -15.12 8.28 2.83
N ASN A 20 -16.09 7.83 2.06
CA ASN A 20 -15.93 7.58 0.63
C ASN A 20 -15.62 8.86 -0.15
N VAL A 21 -16.31 9.95 0.17
CA VAL A 21 -16.05 11.27 -0.45
C VAL A 21 -14.66 11.75 -0.12
N MET A 22 -14.24 11.62 1.13
CA MET A 22 -12.89 12.02 1.57
C MET A 22 -11.81 11.17 0.90
N ASN A 23 -12.01 9.86 0.76
CA ASN A 23 -11.09 8.97 0.06
C ASN A 23 -10.94 9.38 -1.42
N ILE A 24 -12.04 9.71 -2.08
CA ILE A 24 -12.01 10.20 -3.47
C ILE A 24 -11.23 11.51 -3.55
N LEU A 25 -11.48 12.45 -2.66
CA LEU A 25 -10.78 13.75 -2.61
C LEU A 25 -9.28 13.57 -2.35
N CYS A 26 -8.90 12.66 -1.47
CA CYS A 26 -7.50 12.38 -1.16
C CYS A 26 -6.73 11.76 -2.33
N ASN A 27 -7.41 11.07 -3.24
CA ASN A 27 -6.81 10.46 -4.44
C ASN A 27 -6.97 11.30 -5.71
N THR A 28 -7.61 12.45 -5.63
CA THR A 28 -7.81 13.33 -6.79
C THR A 28 -6.81 14.46 -6.76
N SER A 29 -6.01 14.57 -7.84
CA SER A 29 -5.10 15.69 -8.01
C SER A 29 -5.87 16.99 -8.21
N CYS A 30 -5.57 18.00 -7.42
CA CYS A 30 -6.04 19.37 -7.62
C CYS A 30 -4.82 20.25 -7.96
N GLY A 31 -4.94 21.05 -9.04
CA GLY A 31 -3.83 21.72 -9.72
C GLY A 31 -2.92 22.58 -8.85
N ASP A 32 -3.46 23.27 -7.81
CA ASP A 32 -2.71 24.20 -6.98
C ASP A 32 -2.65 23.79 -5.49
N CYS A 33 -2.98 22.53 -5.21
CA CYS A 33 -3.02 22.02 -3.85
C CYS A 33 -1.65 21.45 -3.44
N GLU A 34 -0.98 22.05 -2.48
CA GLU A 34 0.30 21.55 -1.94
C GLU A 34 0.16 20.12 -1.39
N TYR A 35 -0.96 19.79 -0.80
CA TYR A 35 -1.27 18.44 -0.36
C TYR A 35 -1.22 17.43 -1.53
N SER A 36 -1.87 17.74 -2.66
CA SER A 36 -1.85 16.88 -3.85
C SER A 36 -0.42 16.70 -4.38
N HIS A 37 0.38 17.76 -4.43
CA HIS A 37 1.77 17.72 -4.88
C HIS A 37 2.65 16.83 -4.02
N GLN A 38 2.41 16.77 -2.72
CA GLN A 38 3.17 15.91 -1.81
C GLN A 38 2.60 14.48 -1.76
N ARG A 39 1.30 14.35 -1.56
CA ARG A 39 0.64 13.07 -1.26
C ARG A 39 0.45 12.15 -2.46
N LEU A 40 0.34 12.70 -3.67
CA LEU A 40 0.20 11.94 -4.91
C LEU A 40 1.47 11.93 -5.76
N ASN A 41 2.55 12.54 -5.28
CA ASN A 41 3.81 12.60 -6.00
C ASN A 41 4.66 11.36 -5.73
N ALA A 42 4.94 10.59 -6.77
CA ALA A 42 5.71 9.35 -6.69
C ALA A 42 7.13 9.54 -6.14
N HIS A 43 7.83 10.63 -6.52
CA HIS A 43 9.17 10.94 -6.01
C HIS A 43 9.16 11.34 -4.53
N TYR A 44 8.15 12.09 -4.12
CA TYR A 44 7.99 12.44 -2.71
C TYR A 44 7.77 11.19 -1.86
N GLY A 45 6.86 10.31 -2.28
CA GLY A 45 6.62 9.04 -1.61
C GLY A 45 7.86 8.12 -1.61
N LEU A 46 8.59 8.06 -2.73
CA LEU A 46 9.81 7.28 -2.85
C LEU A 46 10.87 7.70 -1.81
N LYS A 47 11.07 8.99 -1.67
CA LYS A 47 12.01 9.56 -0.69
C LYS A 47 11.54 9.33 0.74
N GLU A 48 10.26 9.53 1.00
CA GLU A 48 9.67 9.45 2.34
C GLU A 48 9.66 8.01 2.87
N PHE A 49 9.17 7.04 2.10
CA PHE A 49 9.05 5.65 2.56
C PHE A 49 10.33 4.84 2.41
N PHE A 50 11.11 5.10 1.37
CA PHE A 50 12.28 4.26 1.04
C PHE A 50 13.62 4.98 1.14
N GLY A 51 13.63 6.30 1.29
CA GLY A 51 14.85 7.12 1.36
C GLY A 51 15.59 7.23 0.02
N TYR A 52 14.98 6.81 -1.09
CA TYR A 52 15.60 6.87 -2.41
C TYR A 52 15.31 8.23 -3.08
N GLY A 53 16.34 8.82 -3.70
CA GLY A 53 16.20 10.08 -4.44
C GLY A 53 15.57 9.91 -5.83
N GLU A 54 15.84 8.77 -6.49
CA GLU A 54 15.49 8.55 -7.88
C GLU A 54 15.00 7.12 -8.12
N PHE A 55 14.11 6.98 -9.09
CA PHE A 55 13.69 5.68 -9.61
C PHE A 55 14.76 5.06 -10.50
N ARG A 56 14.78 3.74 -10.59
CA ARG A 56 15.68 3.03 -11.52
C ARG A 56 15.22 3.23 -12.96
N ILE A 57 16.22 3.47 -13.82
CA ILE A 57 16.04 3.59 -15.26
C ILE A 57 16.55 2.30 -15.92
N PHE A 58 15.81 1.77 -16.89
CA PHE A 58 16.17 0.57 -17.65
C PHE A 58 16.25 0.95 -19.13
N ASP A 59 17.41 0.76 -19.75
CA ASP A 59 17.66 1.09 -21.16
C ASP A 59 17.20 2.51 -21.54
N GLY A 60 17.43 3.47 -20.63
CA GLY A 60 17.02 4.87 -20.83
C GLY A 60 15.53 5.16 -20.57
N VAL A 61 14.73 4.15 -20.19
CA VAL A 61 13.30 4.30 -19.93
C VAL A 61 13.02 4.26 -18.43
N PRO A 62 12.28 5.23 -17.84
CA PRO A 62 11.95 5.26 -16.43
C PRO A 62 10.75 4.33 -16.10
N MET A 63 10.86 3.05 -16.47
CA MET A 63 9.78 2.08 -16.36
C MET A 63 9.27 1.90 -14.94
N GLN A 64 10.16 1.95 -13.94
CA GLN A 64 9.78 1.82 -12.53
C GLN A 64 8.90 2.99 -12.08
N GLN A 65 9.27 4.21 -12.44
CA GLN A 65 8.47 5.42 -12.17
C GLN A 65 7.12 5.35 -12.87
N GLN A 66 7.11 5.02 -14.16
CA GLN A 66 5.86 4.91 -14.94
C GLN A 66 4.89 3.90 -14.33
N ALA A 67 5.40 2.75 -13.85
CA ALA A 67 4.58 1.74 -13.20
C ALA A 67 3.99 2.25 -11.86
N VAL A 68 4.78 2.94 -11.05
CA VAL A 68 4.32 3.54 -9.79
C VAL A 68 3.26 4.61 -10.05
N GLU A 69 3.49 5.52 -10.99
CA GLU A 69 2.55 6.58 -11.33
C GLU A 69 1.24 6.04 -11.89
N ALA A 70 1.28 5.00 -12.74
CA ALA A 70 0.09 4.33 -13.25
C ALA A 70 -0.72 3.69 -12.09
N ALA A 71 -0.04 3.03 -11.16
CA ALA A 71 -0.68 2.45 -9.99
C ALA A 71 -1.32 3.52 -9.07
N ILE A 72 -0.65 4.66 -8.85
CA ILE A 72 -1.21 5.80 -8.09
C ILE A 72 -2.48 6.34 -8.76
N ARG A 73 -2.54 6.35 -10.10
CA ARG A 73 -3.74 6.73 -10.86
C ARG A 73 -4.85 5.66 -10.87
N GLY A 74 -4.62 4.50 -10.24
CA GLY A 74 -5.57 3.39 -10.23
C GLY A 74 -5.68 2.63 -11.56
N GLU A 75 -4.68 2.73 -12.43
CA GLU A 75 -4.65 2.05 -13.73
C GLU A 75 -4.22 0.59 -13.58
N SER A 76 -4.86 -0.30 -14.34
CA SER A 76 -4.42 -1.69 -14.45
C SER A 76 -3.19 -1.78 -15.34
N LEU A 77 -2.14 -2.44 -14.86
CA LEU A 77 -0.88 -2.54 -15.59
C LEU A 77 -0.26 -3.94 -15.49
N LEU A 78 0.50 -4.31 -16.51
CA LEU A 78 1.40 -5.47 -16.50
C LEU A 78 2.83 -4.98 -16.57
N THR A 79 3.65 -5.29 -15.55
CA THR A 79 5.04 -4.88 -15.48
C THR A 79 5.97 -6.07 -15.61
N ILE A 80 6.94 -5.97 -16.51
CA ILE A 80 7.97 -6.98 -16.74
C ILE A 80 9.34 -6.33 -16.52
N PHE A 81 10.02 -6.74 -15.46
CA PHE A 81 11.35 -6.25 -15.11
C PHE A 81 12.34 -7.41 -15.02
N PRO A 82 13.63 -7.17 -15.25
CA PRO A 82 14.66 -8.16 -15.00
C PRO A 82 14.72 -8.55 -13.51
N THR A 83 15.33 -9.68 -13.21
CA THR A 83 15.59 -10.09 -11.83
C THR A 83 16.44 -9.04 -11.13
N GLY A 84 16.08 -8.69 -9.88
CA GLY A 84 16.74 -7.60 -9.16
C GLY A 84 16.35 -6.19 -9.62
N GLY A 85 15.44 -6.05 -10.59
CA GLY A 85 14.99 -4.77 -11.15
C GLY A 85 14.09 -3.93 -10.24
N GLY A 86 13.91 -4.31 -8.97
CA GLY A 86 13.11 -3.52 -8.02
C GLY A 86 11.60 -3.58 -8.27
N LYS A 87 11.11 -4.74 -8.74
CA LYS A 87 9.66 -5.00 -8.96
C LYS A 87 8.80 -4.70 -7.74
N SER A 88 9.28 -5.05 -6.55
CA SER A 88 8.50 -4.87 -5.31
C SER A 88 8.12 -3.41 -5.06
N LEU A 89 9.00 -2.47 -5.40
CA LEU A 89 8.75 -1.05 -5.24
C LEU A 89 7.52 -0.58 -6.03
N THR A 90 7.27 -1.17 -7.20
CA THR A 90 6.18 -0.72 -8.09
C THR A 90 4.78 -0.97 -7.55
N PHE A 91 4.64 -1.85 -6.59
CA PHE A 91 3.37 -2.06 -5.89
C PHE A 91 3.43 -1.65 -4.40
N GLN A 92 4.58 -1.77 -3.75
CA GLN A 92 4.73 -1.37 -2.35
C GLN A 92 4.56 0.14 -2.15
N LEU A 93 5.22 0.94 -2.99
CA LEU A 93 5.13 2.40 -2.87
C LEU A 93 3.71 2.94 -3.07
N PRO A 94 2.97 2.59 -4.15
CA PRO A 94 1.58 3.01 -4.30
C PRO A 94 0.69 2.51 -3.16
N ALA A 95 0.91 1.29 -2.66
CA ALA A 95 0.16 0.72 -1.56
C ALA A 95 0.33 1.53 -0.26
N LEU A 96 1.57 1.87 0.11
CA LEU A 96 1.86 2.68 1.29
C LEU A 96 1.32 4.10 1.16
N MET A 97 1.42 4.69 -0.04
CA MET A 97 0.84 6.00 -0.32
C MET A 97 -0.70 5.97 -0.20
N ALA A 98 -1.37 4.95 -0.75
CA ALA A 98 -2.82 4.78 -0.63
C ALA A 98 -3.23 4.55 0.82
N GLY A 99 -2.51 3.70 1.55
CA GLY A 99 -2.74 3.49 2.98
C GLY A 99 -2.69 4.78 3.78
N ARG A 100 -1.63 5.57 3.59
CA ARG A 100 -1.47 6.87 4.26
C ARG A 100 -2.55 7.89 3.85
N ASN A 101 -2.93 7.91 2.58
CA ASN A 101 -3.84 8.93 2.05
C ASN A 101 -5.32 8.62 2.31
N THR A 102 -5.69 7.34 2.24
CA THR A 102 -7.09 6.92 2.22
C THR A 102 -7.41 5.76 3.17
N HIS A 103 -6.46 5.34 4.01
CA HIS A 103 -6.55 4.11 4.81
C HIS A 103 -6.94 2.87 3.97
N GLY A 104 -6.50 2.88 2.70
CA GLY A 104 -6.78 1.79 1.76
C GLY A 104 -5.92 0.57 2.05
N LEU A 105 -6.52 -0.63 1.98
CA LEU A 105 -5.80 -1.90 2.05
C LEU A 105 -5.43 -2.37 0.65
N THR A 106 -4.14 -2.53 0.39
CA THR A 106 -3.64 -3.17 -0.83
C THR A 106 -3.35 -4.64 -0.58
N VAL A 107 -3.91 -5.52 -1.41
CA VAL A 107 -3.73 -6.97 -1.29
C VAL A 107 -2.76 -7.47 -2.37
N VAL A 108 -1.69 -8.13 -1.94
CA VAL A 108 -0.69 -8.77 -2.79
C VAL A 108 -0.87 -10.29 -2.73
N ILE A 109 -1.24 -10.87 -3.85
CA ILE A 109 -1.41 -12.33 -3.97
C ILE A 109 -0.13 -12.94 -4.52
N SER A 110 0.53 -13.80 -3.74
CA SER A 110 1.75 -14.48 -4.15
C SER A 110 1.73 -15.95 -3.74
N PRO A 111 2.21 -16.88 -4.59
CA PRO A 111 2.31 -18.28 -4.23
C PRO A 111 3.52 -18.61 -3.34
N LEU A 112 4.50 -17.71 -3.24
CA LEU A 112 5.77 -17.93 -2.54
C LEU A 112 5.70 -17.36 -1.11
N GLN A 113 5.40 -18.22 -0.15
CA GLN A 113 5.19 -17.81 1.25
C GLN A 113 6.48 -17.26 1.91
N SER A 114 7.64 -17.84 1.61
CA SER A 114 8.93 -17.31 2.11
C SER A 114 9.18 -15.88 1.62
N LEU A 115 8.92 -15.63 0.33
CA LEU A 115 9.06 -14.31 -0.24
C LEU A 115 8.12 -13.26 0.41
N MET A 116 6.91 -13.67 0.80
CA MET A 116 5.99 -12.76 1.48
C MET A 116 6.55 -12.32 2.83
N LYS A 117 7.08 -13.27 3.61
CA LYS A 117 7.71 -12.97 4.90
C LYS A 117 8.91 -12.05 4.71
N ASP A 118 9.81 -12.37 3.78
CA ASP A 118 10.97 -11.54 3.48
C ASP A 118 10.56 -10.11 3.07
N GLN A 119 9.46 -9.94 2.34
CA GLN A 119 8.96 -8.61 1.95
C GLN A 119 8.45 -7.82 3.17
N VAL A 120 7.71 -8.46 4.08
CA VAL A 120 7.23 -7.84 5.31
C VAL A 120 8.39 -7.49 6.23
N ASP A 121 9.32 -8.42 6.46
CA ASP A 121 10.49 -8.21 7.30
C ASP A 121 11.37 -7.05 6.77
N ASN A 122 11.60 -6.98 5.46
CA ASN A 122 12.34 -5.89 4.82
C ASN A 122 11.66 -4.52 4.96
N LEU A 123 10.32 -4.47 5.00
CA LEU A 123 9.58 -3.24 5.25
C LEU A 123 9.68 -2.85 6.74
N ALA A 124 9.55 -3.82 7.64
CA ALA A 124 9.68 -3.61 9.08
C ALA A 124 11.08 -3.08 9.47
N GLU A 125 12.15 -3.59 8.87
CA GLU A 125 13.51 -3.08 9.04
C GLU A 125 13.67 -1.61 8.63
N ARG A 126 12.80 -1.11 7.75
CA ARG A 126 12.74 0.29 7.33
C ARG A 126 11.81 1.14 8.21
N GLY A 127 11.24 0.56 9.27
CA GLY A 127 10.29 1.23 10.14
C GLY A 127 8.86 1.28 9.59
N ILE A 128 8.55 0.49 8.55
CA ILE A 128 7.21 0.37 7.97
C ILE A 128 6.54 -0.85 8.57
N SER A 129 5.64 -0.65 9.52
CA SER A 129 4.93 -1.70 10.26
C SER A 129 3.53 -2.03 9.72
N ASP A 130 3.11 -1.33 8.69
CA ASP A 130 1.75 -1.41 8.13
C ASP A 130 1.58 -2.55 7.11
N ALA A 131 2.64 -3.36 6.91
CA ALA A 131 2.63 -4.51 6.03
C ALA A 131 2.50 -5.80 6.85
N VAL A 132 1.52 -6.63 6.51
CA VAL A 132 1.28 -7.91 7.15
C VAL A 132 1.21 -9.06 6.14
N THR A 133 1.43 -10.27 6.60
CA THR A 133 1.23 -11.47 5.77
C THR A 133 0.26 -12.43 6.44
N ILE A 134 -0.58 -13.09 5.64
CA ILE A 134 -1.40 -14.21 6.08
C ILE A 134 -1.10 -15.41 5.20
N ASN A 135 -0.39 -16.40 5.77
CA ASN A 135 0.02 -17.59 5.08
C ASN A 135 -0.03 -18.82 6.01
N GLY A 136 0.26 -20.00 5.48
CA GLY A 136 0.21 -21.26 6.23
C GLY A 136 1.39 -21.52 7.16
N LEU A 137 2.42 -20.66 7.17
CA LEU A 137 3.63 -20.82 7.98
C LEU A 137 3.56 -20.00 9.29
N LEU A 138 2.59 -19.08 9.41
CA LEU A 138 2.40 -18.30 10.61
C LEU A 138 1.89 -19.16 11.76
N ASP A 139 2.38 -18.88 12.95
CA ASP A 139 1.77 -19.44 14.15
C ASP A 139 0.36 -18.84 14.39
N PRO A 140 -0.47 -19.47 15.23
CA PRO A 140 -1.83 -19.00 15.48
C PRO A 140 -1.91 -17.57 16.05
N ILE A 141 -0.90 -17.14 16.81
CA ILE A 141 -0.86 -15.82 17.45
C ILE A 141 -0.51 -14.76 16.40
N GLU A 142 0.56 -14.99 15.63
CA GLU A 142 0.96 -14.11 14.52
C GLU A 142 -0.18 -13.91 13.53
N ARG A 143 -0.89 -15.01 13.21
CA ARG A 143 -2.03 -14.98 12.31
C ARG A 143 -3.20 -14.16 12.88
N ALA A 144 -3.53 -14.33 14.16
CA ALA A 144 -4.59 -13.57 14.82
C ALA A 144 -4.24 -12.06 14.82
N THR A 145 -3.00 -11.71 15.15
CA THR A 145 -2.52 -10.33 15.13
C THR A 145 -2.62 -9.71 13.73
N ALA A 146 -2.21 -10.44 12.69
CA ALA A 146 -2.31 -9.94 11.31
C ALA A 146 -3.76 -9.71 10.88
N ILE A 147 -4.69 -10.60 11.26
CA ILE A 147 -6.12 -10.45 10.99
C ILE A 147 -6.68 -9.23 11.73
N GLU A 148 -6.31 -9.04 13.00
CA GLU A 148 -6.72 -7.89 13.80
C GLU A 148 -6.24 -6.57 13.17
N GLN A 149 -4.98 -6.49 12.75
CA GLN A 149 -4.44 -5.31 12.08
C GLN A 149 -5.16 -4.98 10.76
N VAL A 150 -5.60 -6.00 10.02
CA VAL A 150 -6.44 -5.79 8.82
C VAL A 150 -7.83 -5.30 9.21
N ALA A 151 -8.46 -5.88 10.23
CA ALA A 151 -9.79 -5.51 10.70
C ALA A 151 -9.84 -4.10 11.28
N ASP A 152 -8.79 -3.69 12.00
CA ASP A 152 -8.67 -2.36 12.61
C ASP A 152 -8.28 -1.26 11.62
N GLY A 153 -7.89 -1.66 10.37
CA GLY A 153 -7.41 -0.73 9.36
C GLY A 153 -6.00 -0.16 9.63
N THR A 154 -5.23 -0.82 10.51
CA THR A 154 -3.83 -0.45 10.77
C THR A 154 -2.87 -1.08 9.77
N ALA A 155 -3.28 -2.16 9.08
CA ALA A 155 -2.54 -2.72 7.96
C ALA A 155 -2.96 -2.04 6.64
N ASN A 156 -1.97 -1.58 5.88
CA ASN A 156 -2.16 -0.96 4.56
C ASN A 156 -1.74 -1.88 3.41
N LEU A 157 -0.95 -2.92 3.72
CA LEU A 157 -0.43 -3.87 2.74
C LEU A 157 -0.54 -5.30 3.28
N LEU A 158 -1.37 -6.11 2.62
CA LEU A 158 -1.59 -7.51 2.97
C LEU A 158 -1.01 -8.45 1.92
N TYR A 159 -0.05 -9.28 2.32
CA TYR A 159 0.44 -10.39 1.51
C TYR A 159 -0.34 -11.66 1.84
N ILE A 160 -0.92 -12.31 0.82
CA ILE A 160 -1.73 -13.50 1.00
C ILE A 160 -1.42 -14.59 -0.02
N ALA A 161 -1.41 -15.84 0.44
CA ALA A 161 -1.29 -17.00 -0.45
C ALA A 161 -2.62 -17.28 -1.17
N PRO A 162 -2.62 -17.68 -2.47
CA PRO A 162 -3.85 -17.99 -3.20
C PRO A 162 -4.73 -19.04 -2.52
N ALA A 163 -4.12 -20.00 -1.83
CA ALA A 163 -4.84 -21.05 -1.09
C ALA A 163 -5.67 -20.49 0.09
N MET A 164 -5.25 -19.35 0.65
CA MET A 164 -5.93 -18.72 1.78
C MET A 164 -7.20 -17.97 1.37
N LEU A 165 -7.32 -17.56 0.10
CA LEU A 165 -8.51 -16.89 -0.43
C LEU A 165 -9.78 -17.77 -0.39
N ARG A 166 -9.60 -19.10 -0.26
CA ARG A 166 -10.70 -20.07 -0.15
C ARG A 166 -11.03 -20.43 1.30
N SER A 167 -10.32 -19.89 2.26
CA SER A 167 -10.54 -20.21 3.66
C SER A 167 -11.61 -19.31 4.26
N LYS A 168 -12.52 -19.89 5.07
CA LYS A 168 -13.57 -19.16 5.81
C LYS A 168 -13.03 -18.05 6.75
N THR A 169 -11.74 -17.87 6.83
CA THR A 169 -11.08 -16.87 7.69
C THR A 169 -11.07 -15.47 7.07
N ILE A 170 -11.40 -15.38 5.77
CA ILE A 170 -11.34 -14.12 5.01
C ILE A 170 -12.73 -13.72 4.48
N GLU A 171 -13.74 -14.55 4.69
CA GLU A 171 -15.15 -14.19 4.51
C GLU A 171 -15.65 -13.45 5.78
#